data_d6f4dc54576db08c51bfac7e98ae5d40
#
_entry.id   d6f4dc54576db08c51bfac7e98ae5d40
#
_cell.length_a   1.000
_cell.length_b   1.000
_cell.length_c   1.000
_cell.angle_alpha   90.00
_cell.angle_beta   90.00
_cell.angle_gamma   90.00
#
_symmetry.space_group_name_H-M   'P 1'
#
loop_
_entity.id
_entity.type
_entity.pdbx_description
1 polymer ?
#
loop_
_entity_poly.entity_id
_entity_poly.type
_entity_poly.pdbx_seq_one_letter_code
_entity_poly.pdbx_strand_id
1 'polypeptide(L)'
;MVPIGEKAARDLLDFYIETGVDALVGEEPINRFAGDEPQVIARTVPARAPQALEQKSSSAAPTPPALDEASMAAREAAKSAKSLDELRAILGKFEGCALKATATQLVFADGNPAARLMFVGEAPGRDEDIEGLPFVGRSGKLLDRMLTAIGLDRSTVYIANIVPWRPPGNRTPTPQESQICLPFILRQIELADPDVLVCLGGPSAQALLGIKEGITKTRGRWFSFQTGKREIRAMPTFHPAFLLRSPLQKRFVWRDFLAIKKALDQR
;
A
#
# COMPACT_ATOMS: atom_id res chain seq x y z
N MET A 1 8.03 4.62 46.51
CA MET A 1 7.87 4.41 45.07
C MET A 1 6.41 4.05 44.81
N VAL A 2 5.62 4.93 44.23
CA VAL A 2 4.19 4.68 43.96
C VAL A 2 4.09 3.73 42.77
N PRO A 3 3.36 2.61 42.84
CA PRO A 3 3.21 1.71 41.69
C PRO A 3 2.50 2.46 40.58
N ILE A 4 3.13 2.48 39.42
CA ILE A 4 2.54 3.03 38.18
C ILE A 4 1.37 2.10 37.82
N GLY A 5 0.13 2.64 37.76
CA GLY A 5 -1.03 1.86 37.37
C GLY A 5 -0.87 1.35 35.91
N GLU A 6 -1.48 0.20 35.61
CA GLU A 6 -1.37 -0.46 34.30
C GLU A 6 -1.70 0.47 33.11
N LYS A 7 -2.64 1.39 33.27
CA LYS A 7 -2.99 2.40 32.27
C LYS A 7 -1.85 3.40 32.04
N ALA A 8 -1.21 3.89 33.10
CA ALA A 8 -0.09 4.82 32.99
C ALA A 8 1.16 4.16 32.37
N ALA A 9 1.36 2.86 32.62
CA ALA A 9 2.43 2.10 31.97
C ALA A 9 2.17 1.91 30.46
N ARG A 10 0.93 1.67 30.05
CA ARG A 10 0.56 1.61 28.62
C ARG A 10 0.73 2.95 27.93
N ASP A 11 0.21 4.03 28.53
CA ASP A 11 0.34 5.38 27.97
C ASP A 11 1.82 5.78 27.81
N LEU A 12 2.70 5.36 28.72
CA LEU A 12 4.14 5.59 28.63
C LEU A 12 4.79 4.77 27.50
N LEU A 13 4.41 3.50 27.35
CA LEU A 13 4.91 2.66 26.26
C LEU A 13 4.44 3.17 24.89
N ASP A 14 3.20 3.59 24.78
CA ASP A 14 2.65 4.18 23.57
C ASP A 14 3.39 5.49 23.21
N PHE A 15 3.70 6.31 24.21
CA PHE A 15 4.53 7.51 24.02
C PHE A 15 5.92 7.16 23.46
N TYR A 16 6.61 6.15 24.02
CA TYR A 16 7.93 5.73 23.50
C TYR A 16 7.84 5.17 22.07
N ILE A 17 6.83 4.37 21.77
CA ILE A 17 6.60 3.86 20.42
C ILE A 17 6.31 5.01 19.44
N GLU A 18 5.51 5.99 19.84
CA GLU A 18 5.20 7.16 19.00
C GLU A 18 6.40 8.08 18.78
N THR A 19 7.33 8.15 19.75
CA THR A 19 8.57 8.92 19.62
C THR A 19 9.68 8.17 18.87
N GLY A 20 9.43 6.92 18.46
CA GLY A 20 10.35 6.12 17.63
C GLY A 20 11.37 5.31 18.42
N VAL A 21 11.13 5.07 19.72
CA VAL A 21 11.92 4.14 20.54
C VAL A 21 11.42 2.73 20.25
N ASP A 22 12.15 1.99 19.44
CA ASP A 22 11.80 0.64 18.98
C ASP A 22 12.65 -0.47 19.59
N ALA A 23 13.61 -0.12 20.46
CA ALA A 23 14.49 -1.06 21.13
C ALA A 23 14.67 -0.75 22.62
N LEU A 24 14.64 -1.78 23.46
CA LEU A 24 15.06 -1.70 24.85
C LEU A 24 16.60 -1.75 24.90
N VAL A 25 17.19 -0.70 25.45
CA VAL A 25 18.63 -0.63 25.67
C VAL A 25 18.90 -1.02 27.12
N GLY A 26 19.74 -2.03 27.34
CA GLY A 26 20.22 -2.40 28.68
C GLY A 26 21.12 -1.33 29.27
N GLU A 27 21.27 -1.31 30.58
CA GLU A 27 22.13 -0.35 31.31
C GLU A 27 23.62 -0.56 31.04
N GLU A 28 24.03 -1.73 30.53
CA GLU A 28 25.41 -2.03 30.17
C GLU A 28 25.57 -2.05 28.61
N PRO A 29 26.64 -1.42 28.10
CA PRO A 29 26.89 -1.41 26.65
C PRO A 29 27.31 -2.80 26.17
N ILE A 30 26.58 -3.37 25.22
CA ILE A 30 26.90 -4.65 24.55
C ILE A 30 27.84 -4.38 23.40
N ASN A 31 29.06 -4.91 23.45
CA ASN A 31 30.00 -4.88 22.33
C ASN A 31 29.62 -5.93 21.29
N ARG A 32 28.87 -5.54 20.26
CA ARG A 32 28.45 -6.43 19.17
C ARG A 32 29.57 -6.77 18.18
N PHE A 33 30.77 -6.21 18.34
CA PHE A 33 31.96 -6.50 17.52
C PHE A 33 32.93 -7.47 18.22
N ALA A 34 32.74 -7.77 19.49
CA ALA A 34 33.42 -8.88 20.15
C ALA A 34 32.72 -10.16 19.66
N GLY A 35 33.40 -10.90 18.80
CA GLY A 35 32.90 -12.18 18.29
C GLY A 35 32.77 -13.19 19.44
N ASP A 36 31.62 -13.27 20.02
CA ASP A 36 31.24 -14.40 20.86
C ASP A 36 30.77 -15.52 19.94
N GLU A 37 31.48 -16.62 19.98
CA GLU A 37 30.99 -17.89 19.43
C GLU A 37 29.60 -18.17 20.01
N PRO A 38 28.63 -18.61 19.20
CA PRO A 38 27.28 -18.87 19.70
C PRO A 38 27.35 -19.97 20.75
N GLN A 39 27.15 -19.63 22.03
CA GLN A 39 26.90 -20.63 23.06
C GLN A 39 25.62 -21.37 22.70
N VAL A 40 25.78 -22.56 22.17
CA VAL A 40 24.70 -23.52 21.98
C VAL A 40 24.23 -23.94 23.38
N ILE A 41 23.19 -23.29 23.87
CA ILE A 41 22.47 -23.79 25.04
C ILE A 41 21.81 -25.09 24.61
N ALA A 42 22.46 -26.21 24.92
CA ALA A 42 21.91 -27.54 24.75
C ALA A 42 20.68 -27.70 25.64
N ARG A 43 19.51 -27.39 25.10
CA ARG A 43 18.25 -27.84 25.66
C ARG A 43 18.18 -29.35 25.45
N THR A 44 18.47 -30.12 26.48
CA THR A 44 18.17 -31.55 26.55
C THR A 44 16.66 -31.72 26.50
N VAL A 45 16.14 -31.97 25.30
CA VAL A 45 14.76 -32.45 25.12
C VAL A 45 14.84 -33.97 25.23
N PRO A 46 14.06 -34.61 26.11
CA PRO A 46 14.04 -36.07 26.17
C PRO A 46 13.53 -36.61 24.83
N ALA A 47 14.29 -37.54 24.25
CA ALA A 47 13.97 -38.21 23.01
C ALA A 47 12.65 -38.98 23.15
N ARG A 48 11.57 -38.46 22.58
CA ARG A 48 10.33 -39.17 22.36
C ARG A 48 10.43 -39.93 21.05
N ALA A 49 10.29 -41.23 21.12
CA ALA A 49 10.29 -42.14 19.96
C ALA A 49 9.33 -41.64 18.86
N PRO A 50 9.67 -41.81 17.59
CA PRO A 50 8.82 -41.40 16.47
C PRO A 50 7.58 -42.28 16.44
N GLN A 51 6.46 -41.74 16.86
CA GLN A 51 5.15 -42.29 16.49
C GLN A 51 4.87 -41.86 15.04
N ALA A 52 4.73 -42.84 14.17
CA ALA A 52 4.24 -42.67 12.80
C ALA A 52 2.86 -42.01 12.87
N LEU A 53 2.78 -40.72 12.61
CA LEU A 53 1.53 -40.03 12.33
C LEU A 53 1.09 -40.43 10.94
N GLU A 54 0.04 -41.26 10.87
CA GLU A 54 -0.74 -41.42 9.64
C GLU A 54 -1.11 -40.03 9.10
N GLN A 55 -0.51 -39.67 7.97
CA GLN A 55 -0.92 -38.50 7.20
C GLN A 55 -2.34 -38.74 6.70
N LYS A 56 -3.34 -38.25 7.46
CA LYS A 56 -4.65 -37.99 6.87
C LYS A 56 -4.40 -36.98 5.74
N SER A 57 -4.66 -37.41 4.53
CA SER A 57 -4.68 -36.60 3.33
C SER A 57 -5.59 -35.40 3.58
N SER A 58 -5.02 -34.28 3.96
CA SER A 58 -5.66 -32.98 3.92
C SER A 58 -6.02 -32.72 2.46
N SER A 59 -7.29 -32.48 2.17
CA SER A 59 -7.76 -32.06 0.86
C SER A 59 -6.88 -30.91 0.39
N ALA A 60 -6.21 -31.10 -0.75
CA ALA A 60 -5.29 -30.15 -1.33
C ALA A 60 -6.02 -28.81 -1.49
N ALA A 61 -5.55 -27.78 -0.78
CA ALA A 61 -5.89 -26.41 -1.11
C ALA A 61 -5.53 -26.19 -2.60
N PRO A 62 -6.38 -25.50 -3.39
CA PRO A 62 -6.12 -25.30 -4.80
C PRO A 62 -4.74 -24.65 -4.96
N THR A 63 -3.88 -25.29 -5.73
CA THR A 63 -2.56 -24.74 -6.10
C THR A 63 -2.81 -23.41 -6.79
N PRO A 64 -2.17 -22.30 -6.36
CA PRO A 64 -2.34 -21.02 -7.04
C PRO A 64 -1.94 -21.18 -8.52
N PRO A 65 -2.73 -20.63 -9.47
CA PRO A 65 -2.41 -20.70 -10.88
C PRO A 65 -1.02 -20.15 -11.16
N ALA A 66 -0.36 -20.66 -12.19
CA ALA A 66 0.93 -20.12 -12.61
C ALA A 66 0.81 -18.61 -12.85
N LEU A 67 1.85 -17.83 -12.54
CA LEU A 67 1.84 -16.36 -12.57
C LEU A 67 1.27 -15.81 -13.89
N ASP A 68 1.64 -16.41 -15.00
CA ASP A 68 1.18 -16.00 -16.34
C ASP A 68 -0.33 -16.23 -16.50
N GLU A 69 -0.83 -17.35 -16.01
CA GLU A 69 -2.25 -17.70 -16.06
C GLU A 69 -3.09 -16.76 -15.19
N ALA A 70 -2.66 -16.45 -13.96
CA ALA A 70 -3.31 -15.49 -13.09
C ALA A 70 -3.30 -14.06 -13.68
N SER A 71 -2.19 -13.66 -14.32
CA SER A 71 -2.07 -12.36 -14.97
C SER A 71 -2.96 -12.25 -16.21
N MET A 72 -3.09 -13.33 -17.00
CA MET A 72 -4.00 -13.38 -18.15
C MET A 72 -5.45 -13.32 -17.70
N ALA A 73 -5.83 -14.12 -16.71
CA ALA A 73 -7.17 -14.10 -16.13
C ALA A 73 -7.54 -12.72 -15.57
N ALA A 74 -6.60 -12.04 -14.89
CA ALA A 74 -6.79 -10.68 -14.40
C ALA A 74 -7.04 -9.67 -15.52
N ARG A 75 -6.31 -9.78 -16.64
CA ARG A 75 -6.51 -8.90 -17.81
C ARG A 75 -7.89 -9.09 -18.45
N GLU A 76 -8.30 -10.34 -18.66
CA GLU A 76 -9.63 -10.65 -19.20
C GLU A 76 -10.74 -10.17 -18.28
N ALA A 77 -10.62 -10.47 -16.99
CA ALA A 77 -11.58 -10.06 -15.98
C ALA A 77 -11.71 -8.52 -15.92
N ALA A 78 -10.60 -7.80 -15.84
CA ALA A 78 -10.60 -6.34 -15.82
C ALA A 78 -11.20 -5.74 -17.10
N LYS A 79 -10.85 -6.28 -18.29
CA LYS A 79 -11.34 -5.80 -19.58
C LYS A 79 -12.85 -6.00 -19.75
N SER A 80 -13.43 -7.01 -19.14
CA SER A 80 -14.87 -7.31 -19.26
C SER A 80 -15.76 -6.27 -18.56
N ALA A 81 -15.25 -5.53 -17.55
CA ALA A 81 -15.99 -4.52 -16.82
C ALA A 81 -16.30 -3.30 -17.69
N LYS A 82 -17.55 -2.86 -17.69
CA LYS A 82 -18.03 -1.66 -18.43
C LYS A 82 -18.22 -0.45 -17.52
N SER A 83 -18.24 -0.66 -16.22
CA SER A 83 -18.38 0.38 -15.20
C SER A 83 -17.48 0.10 -14.01
N LEU A 84 -17.29 1.11 -13.13
CA LEU A 84 -16.53 0.95 -11.88
C LEU A 84 -17.22 -0.03 -10.92
N ASP A 85 -18.54 -0.07 -10.89
CA ASP A 85 -19.30 -0.99 -10.05
C ASP A 85 -19.13 -2.44 -10.53
N GLU A 86 -19.19 -2.68 -11.84
CA GLU A 86 -18.88 -3.98 -12.43
C GLU A 86 -17.44 -4.39 -12.13
N LEU A 87 -16.47 -3.48 -12.29
CA LEU A 87 -15.06 -3.75 -11.98
C LEU A 87 -14.87 -4.13 -10.51
N ARG A 88 -15.53 -3.42 -9.58
CA ARG A 88 -15.51 -3.73 -8.16
C ARG A 88 -16.09 -5.12 -7.87
N ALA A 89 -17.22 -5.44 -8.50
CA ALA A 89 -17.87 -6.75 -8.33
C ALA A 89 -17.00 -7.90 -8.87
N ILE A 90 -16.37 -7.71 -10.04
CA ILE A 90 -15.46 -8.68 -10.66
C ILE A 90 -14.23 -8.88 -9.76
N LEU A 91 -13.60 -7.78 -9.33
CA LEU A 91 -12.42 -7.82 -8.47
C LEU A 91 -12.73 -8.49 -7.13
N GLY A 92 -13.90 -8.23 -6.54
CA GLY A 92 -14.34 -8.90 -5.32
C GLY A 92 -14.49 -10.43 -5.45
N LYS A 93 -14.74 -10.93 -6.66
CA LYS A 93 -14.82 -12.37 -6.97
C LYS A 93 -13.51 -12.97 -7.48
N PHE A 94 -12.54 -12.16 -7.83
CA PHE A 94 -11.27 -12.61 -8.39
C PHE A 94 -10.43 -13.37 -7.35
N GLU A 95 -10.00 -14.60 -7.68
CA GLU A 95 -9.24 -15.47 -6.76
C GLU A 95 -7.76 -15.63 -7.15
N GLY A 96 -7.32 -14.96 -8.21
CA GLY A 96 -5.93 -15.08 -8.72
C GLY A 96 -4.86 -14.40 -7.89
N CYS A 97 -5.23 -13.59 -6.86
CA CYS A 97 -4.27 -12.92 -5.99
C CYS A 97 -4.34 -13.49 -4.57
N ALA A 98 -3.23 -14.07 -4.10
CA ALA A 98 -3.14 -14.69 -2.77
C ALA A 98 -3.41 -13.71 -1.61
N LEU A 99 -3.18 -12.41 -1.82
CA LEU A 99 -3.45 -11.38 -0.80
C LEU A 99 -4.92 -11.31 -0.40
N LYS A 100 -5.84 -11.67 -1.30
CA LYS A 100 -7.27 -11.70 -0.98
C LYS A 100 -7.59 -12.61 0.19
N ALA A 101 -6.92 -13.77 0.28
CA ALA A 101 -7.16 -14.74 1.36
C ALA A 101 -6.70 -14.26 2.75
N THR A 102 -5.80 -13.26 2.79
CA THR A 102 -5.22 -12.74 4.04
C THR A 102 -5.73 -11.34 4.42
N ALA A 103 -6.39 -10.66 3.51
CA ALA A 103 -7.02 -9.36 3.75
C ALA A 103 -8.40 -9.52 4.38
N THR A 104 -8.81 -8.54 5.18
CA THR A 104 -10.16 -8.51 5.81
C THR A 104 -11.21 -8.20 4.76
N GLN A 105 -10.93 -7.26 3.85
CA GLN A 105 -11.84 -6.88 2.78
C GLN A 105 -11.14 -6.22 1.59
N LEU A 106 -11.92 -6.03 0.53
CA LEU A 106 -11.49 -5.31 -0.67
C LEU A 106 -11.46 -3.79 -0.41
N VAL A 107 -10.30 -3.18 -0.57
CA VAL A 107 -10.13 -1.72 -0.54
C VAL A 107 -10.10 -1.21 -1.99
N PHE A 108 -11.28 -0.92 -2.55
CA PHE A 108 -11.40 -0.60 -3.97
C PHE A 108 -11.04 0.85 -4.30
N ALA A 109 -11.78 1.80 -3.74
CA ALA A 109 -11.56 3.24 -3.94
C ALA A 109 -12.35 4.06 -2.93
N ASP A 110 -12.03 5.36 -2.89
CA ASP A 110 -12.76 6.39 -2.15
C ASP A 110 -12.82 7.70 -2.95
N GLY A 111 -13.81 8.54 -2.65
CA GLY A 111 -14.00 9.83 -3.28
C GLY A 111 -14.93 9.79 -4.50
N ASN A 112 -14.78 10.75 -5.38
CA ASN A 112 -15.67 10.96 -6.53
C ASN A 112 -15.10 10.26 -7.79
N PRO A 113 -15.77 9.22 -8.31
CA PRO A 113 -15.30 8.53 -9.52
C PRO A 113 -15.31 9.40 -10.80
N ALA A 114 -16.04 10.52 -10.81
CA ALA A 114 -16.03 11.49 -11.90
C ALA A 114 -15.04 12.65 -11.67
N ALA A 115 -14.17 12.54 -10.66
CA ALA A 115 -13.19 13.58 -10.37
C ALA A 115 -12.14 13.72 -11.46
N ARG A 116 -11.74 14.96 -11.72
CA ARG A 116 -10.67 15.29 -12.67
C ARG A 116 -9.27 14.90 -12.16
N LEU A 117 -9.13 14.62 -10.87
CA LEU A 117 -7.86 14.29 -10.20
C LEU A 117 -7.99 12.92 -9.54
N MET A 118 -7.08 12.01 -9.92
CA MET A 118 -7.00 10.68 -9.32
C MET A 118 -5.66 10.45 -8.65
N PHE A 119 -5.68 9.92 -7.43
CA PHE A 119 -4.51 9.47 -6.69
C PHE A 119 -4.43 7.95 -6.65
N VAL A 120 -3.24 7.41 -6.90
CA VAL A 120 -3.01 5.97 -6.81
C VAL A 120 -1.81 5.69 -5.91
N GLY A 121 -2.05 4.99 -4.81
CA GLY A 121 -1.03 4.49 -3.89
C GLY A 121 -0.55 3.08 -4.25
N GLU A 122 0.19 2.46 -3.34
CA GLU A 122 0.76 1.12 -3.51
C GLU A 122 -0.22 0.02 -3.08
N ALA A 123 -0.59 0.00 -1.80
CA ALA A 123 -1.47 -1.00 -1.18
C ALA A 123 -2.07 -0.45 0.12
N PRO A 124 -3.19 -1.04 0.59
CA PRO A 124 -3.81 -0.63 1.84
C PRO A 124 -2.99 -1.08 3.06
N GLY A 125 -3.03 -0.29 4.12
CA GLY A 125 -2.56 -0.63 5.46
C GLY A 125 -3.65 -1.30 6.31
N ARG A 126 -3.39 -1.40 7.62
CA ARG A 126 -4.32 -2.03 8.58
C ARG A 126 -5.66 -1.30 8.68
N ASP A 127 -5.61 0.02 8.81
CA ASP A 127 -6.83 0.82 9.02
C ASP A 127 -7.69 0.77 7.77
N GLU A 128 -7.07 0.83 6.60
CA GLU A 128 -7.72 0.71 5.29
C GLU A 128 -8.38 -0.66 5.10
N ASP A 129 -7.72 -1.74 5.55
CA ASP A 129 -8.23 -3.10 5.47
C ASP A 129 -9.44 -3.32 6.39
N ILE A 130 -9.50 -2.63 7.54
CA ILE A 130 -10.63 -2.66 8.47
C ILE A 130 -11.80 -1.85 7.94
N GLU A 131 -11.55 -0.64 7.41
CA GLU A 131 -12.61 0.27 6.96
C GLU A 131 -13.08 0.00 5.52
N GLY A 132 -12.27 -0.72 4.70
CA GLY A 132 -12.55 -0.98 3.28
C GLY A 132 -12.34 0.24 2.38
N LEU A 133 -11.71 1.30 2.88
CA LEU A 133 -11.46 2.56 2.17
C LEU A 133 -9.96 2.86 2.11
N PRO A 134 -9.44 3.38 0.99
CA PRO A 134 -8.03 3.74 0.86
C PRO A 134 -7.70 5.01 1.64
N PHE A 135 -6.49 5.06 2.19
CA PHE A 135 -5.95 6.25 2.86
C PHE A 135 -6.81 6.78 4.00
N VAL A 136 -7.25 5.94 4.93
CA VAL A 136 -7.99 6.34 6.15
C VAL A 136 -7.10 6.43 7.39
N GLY A 137 -5.97 5.72 7.41
CA GLY A 137 -5.00 5.75 8.50
C GLY A 137 -4.20 7.06 8.58
N ARG A 138 -3.12 7.06 9.36
CA ARG A 138 -2.27 8.26 9.59
C ARG A 138 -1.76 8.91 8.29
N SER A 139 -1.37 8.09 7.30
CA SER A 139 -0.94 8.57 5.99
C SER A 139 -2.06 9.23 5.20
N GLY A 140 -3.26 8.70 5.30
CA GLY A 140 -4.47 9.26 4.68
C GLY A 140 -4.87 10.60 5.30
N LYS A 141 -4.85 10.71 6.62
CA LYS A 141 -5.10 11.98 7.32
C LYS A 141 -4.10 13.08 6.90
N LEU A 142 -2.84 12.70 6.58
CA LEU A 142 -1.89 13.65 6.00
C LEU A 142 -2.29 14.02 4.56
N LEU A 143 -2.70 13.05 3.74
CA LEU A 143 -3.19 13.32 2.39
C LEU A 143 -4.38 14.29 2.41
N ASP A 144 -5.33 14.09 3.32
CA ASP A 144 -6.49 14.99 3.48
C ASP A 144 -6.07 16.44 3.79
N ARG A 145 -5.09 16.63 4.68
CA ARG A 145 -4.53 17.95 4.96
C ARG A 145 -3.83 18.56 3.75
N MET A 146 -3.14 17.74 2.95
CA MET A 146 -2.48 18.20 1.72
C MET A 146 -3.51 18.62 0.66
N LEU A 147 -4.61 17.90 0.53
CA LEU A 147 -5.73 18.24 -0.35
C LEU A 147 -6.38 19.56 0.10
N THR A 148 -6.73 19.67 1.37
CA THR A 148 -7.34 20.90 1.95
C THR A 148 -6.45 22.11 1.72
N ALA A 149 -5.13 21.97 1.82
CA ALA A 149 -4.18 23.06 1.61
C ALA A 149 -4.18 23.63 0.18
N ILE A 150 -4.68 22.86 -0.81
CA ILE A 150 -4.87 23.32 -2.19
C ILE A 150 -6.34 23.55 -2.55
N GLY A 151 -7.23 23.55 -1.56
CA GLY A 151 -8.67 23.81 -1.73
C GLY A 151 -9.45 22.63 -2.29
N LEU A 152 -8.96 21.40 -2.09
CA LEU A 152 -9.62 20.15 -2.47
C LEU A 152 -9.94 19.31 -1.22
N ASP A 153 -10.81 18.32 -1.40
CA ASP A 153 -11.16 17.31 -0.40
C ASP A 153 -11.43 15.96 -1.06
N ARG A 154 -11.80 14.95 -0.28
CA ARG A 154 -12.09 13.60 -0.80
C ARG A 154 -13.26 13.58 -1.78
N SER A 155 -14.24 14.47 -1.65
CA SER A 155 -15.39 14.53 -2.57
C SER A 155 -15.04 15.07 -3.96
N THR A 156 -13.88 15.73 -4.08
CA THR A 156 -13.39 16.36 -5.32
C THR A 156 -12.26 15.60 -6.01
N VAL A 157 -11.80 14.51 -5.40
CA VAL A 157 -10.74 13.63 -5.94
C VAL A 157 -11.19 12.17 -5.95
N TYR A 158 -10.48 11.32 -6.70
CA TYR A 158 -10.67 9.87 -6.67
C TYR A 158 -9.38 9.20 -6.18
N ILE A 159 -9.49 8.27 -5.23
CA ILE A 159 -8.33 7.68 -4.55
C ILE A 159 -8.41 6.16 -4.64
N ALA A 160 -7.31 5.52 -5.06
CA ALA A 160 -7.20 4.07 -5.14
C ALA A 160 -5.76 3.59 -4.85
N ASN A 161 -5.52 2.28 -4.94
CA ASN A 161 -4.20 1.67 -4.84
C ASN A 161 -3.95 0.70 -6.01
N ILE A 162 -2.68 0.42 -6.31
CA ILE A 162 -2.30 -0.62 -7.29
C ILE A 162 -2.83 -1.99 -6.82
N VAL A 163 -2.58 -2.32 -5.56
CA VAL A 163 -3.03 -3.57 -4.94
C VAL A 163 -4.20 -3.25 -4.01
N PRO A 164 -5.37 -3.88 -4.21
CA PRO A 164 -6.58 -3.55 -3.45
C PRO A 164 -6.75 -4.38 -2.16
N TRP A 165 -5.80 -5.26 -1.85
CA TRP A 165 -5.80 -6.09 -0.65
C TRP A 165 -4.54 -5.84 0.18
N ARG A 166 -4.70 -5.83 1.49
CA ARG A 166 -3.61 -5.58 2.42
C ARG A 166 -2.60 -6.74 2.44
N PRO A 167 -1.31 -6.50 2.20
CA PRO A 167 -0.27 -7.49 2.43
C PRO A 167 -0.11 -7.80 3.94
N PRO A 168 0.13 -9.07 4.33
CA PRO A 168 0.37 -9.45 5.72
C PRO A 168 1.48 -8.61 6.37
N GLY A 169 1.23 -8.12 7.59
CA GLY A 169 2.21 -7.30 8.33
C GLY A 169 2.51 -5.93 7.69
N ASN A 170 1.68 -5.43 6.77
CA ASN A 170 1.91 -4.21 6.00
C ASN A 170 3.24 -4.24 5.21
N ARG A 171 3.72 -5.41 4.81
CA ARG A 171 4.89 -5.50 3.93
C ARG A 171 4.61 -4.88 2.56
N THR A 172 5.64 -4.53 1.85
CA THR A 172 5.52 -4.17 0.43
C THR A 172 4.98 -5.37 -0.37
N PRO A 173 4.00 -5.16 -1.29
CA PRO A 173 3.57 -6.18 -2.21
C PRO A 173 4.73 -6.72 -3.04
N THR A 174 4.74 -8.02 -3.34
CA THR A 174 5.71 -8.58 -4.26
C THR A 174 5.48 -8.08 -5.69
N PRO A 175 6.49 -8.13 -6.57
CA PRO A 175 6.31 -7.80 -7.99
C PRO A 175 5.19 -8.62 -8.64
N GLN A 176 5.04 -9.89 -8.27
CA GLN A 176 4.00 -10.78 -8.77
C GLN A 176 2.60 -10.33 -8.33
N GLU A 177 2.41 -10.00 -7.04
CA GLU A 177 1.15 -9.49 -6.52
C GLU A 177 0.75 -8.19 -7.21
N SER A 178 1.70 -7.28 -7.40
CA SER A 178 1.49 -6.03 -8.11
C SER A 178 1.12 -6.27 -9.59
N GLN A 179 1.79 -7.21 -10.27
CA GLN A 179 1.56 -7.53 -11.67
C GLN A 179 0.17 -8.14 -11.90
N ILE A 180 -0.30 -9.00 -10.99
CA ILE A 180 -1.64 -9.59 -11.05
C ILE A 180 -2.71 -8.52 -10.83
N CYS A 181 -2.49 -7.55 -9.94
CA CYS A 181 -3.47 -6.50 -9.64
C CYS A 181 -3.46 -5.34 -10.67
N LEU A 182 -2.34 -5.14 -11.37
CA LEU A 182 -2.16 -4.01 -12.29
C LEU A 182 -3.27 -3.86 -13.35
N PRO A 183 -3.78 -4.92 -14.01
CA PRO A 183 -4.86 -4.80 -15.00
C PRO A 183 -6.12 -4.14 -14.44
N PHE A 184 -6.45 -4.38 -13.17
CA PHE A 184 -7.64 -3.82 -12.54
C PHE A 184 -7.50 -2.31 -12.29
N ILE A 185 -6.36 -1.85 -11.78
CA ILE A 185 -6.15 -0.41 -11.57
C ILE A 185 -6.04 0.34 -12.91
N LEU A 186 -5.44 -0.26 -13.95
CA LEU A 186 -5.41 0.33 -15.28
C LEU A 186 -6.85 0.49 -15.84
N ARG A 187 -7.69 -0.53 -15.69
CA ARG A 187 -9.10 -0.45 -16.09
C ARG A 187 -9.88 0.55 -15.25
N GLN A 188 -9.58 0.66 -13.97
CA GLN A 188 -10.19 1.65 -13.08
C GLN A 188 -9.86 3.08 -13.50
N ILE A 189 -8.60 3.35 -13.87
CA ILE A 189 -8.17 4.65 -14.41
C ILE A 189 -8.87 4.93 -15.75
N GLU A 190 -8.95 3.95 -16.63
CA GLU A 190 -9.66 4.08 -17.92
C GLU A 190 -11.15 4.40 -17.76
N LEU A 191 -11.82 3.75 -16.79
CA LEU A 191 -13.25 3.97 -16.53
C LEU A 191 -13.51 5.33 -15.86
N ALA A 192 -12.67 5.72 -14.90
CA ALA A 192 -12.77 7.01 -14.22
C ALA A 192 -12.36 8.19 -15.11
N ASP A 193 -11.44 7.97 -16.07
CA ASP A 193 -10.95 8.93 -17.07
C ASP A 193 -10.56 10.32 -16.50
N PRO A 194 -9.68 10.39 -15.49
CA PRO A 194 -9.27 11.66 -14.87
C PRO A 194 -8.45 12.52 -15.84
N ASP A 195 -8.38 13.83 -15.61
CA ASP A 195 -7.47 14.74 -16.34
C ASP A 195 -6.03 14.64 -15.85
N VAL A 196 -5.86 14.37 -14.55
CA VAL A 196 -4.56 14.30 -13.89
C VAL A 196 -4.49 13.04 -13.02
N LEU A 197 -3.44 12.26 -13.21
CA LEU A 197 -3.11 11.09 -12.42
C LEU A 197 -1.92 11.38 -11.50
N VAL A 198 -2.04 11.15 -10.20
CA VAL A 198 -0.96 11.32 -9.23
C VAL A 198 -0.55 9.98 -8.64
N CYS A 199 0.70 9.57 -8.88
CA CYS A 199 1.27 8.34 -8.34
C CYS A 199 1.91 8.65 -6.98
N LEU A 200 1.36 8.10 -5.90
CA LEU A 200 1.85 8.28 -4.53
C LEU A 200 2.92 7.24 -4.20
N GLY A 201 4.18 7.64 -4.32
CA GLY A 201 5.35 6.81 -4.02
C GLY A 201 5.98 6.12 -5.23
N GLY A 202 7.18 5.54 -5.01
CA GLY A 202 7.97 4.87 -6.04
C GLY A 202 7.25 3.68 -6.68
N PRO A 203 6.72 2.73 -5.89
CA PRO A 203 6.04 1.55 -6.43
C PRO A 203 4.87 1.89 -7.35
N SER A 204 4.03 2.86 -6.97
CA SER A 204 2.93 3.33 -7.83
C SER A 204 3.45 3.95 -9.12
N ALA A 205 4.48 4.80 -9.04
CA ALA A 205 5.09 5.42 -10.22
C ALA A 205 5.74 4.39 -11.16
N GLN A 206 6.42 3.39 -10.61
CA GLN A 206 7.02 2.31 -11.40
C GLN A 206 5.96 1.47 -12.13
N ALA A 207 4.91 1.08 -11.41
CA ALA A 207 3.86 0.22 -11.96
C ALA A 207 3.06 0.92 -13.07
N LEU A 208 2.70 2.20 -12.90
CA LEU A 208 1.83 2.92 -13.83
C LEU A 208 2.60 3.63 -14.95
N LEU A 209 3.76 4.20 -14.64
CA LEU A 209 4.52 5.03 -15.59
C LEU A 209 5.75 4.33 -16.17
N GLY A 210 6.05 3.09 -15.73
CA GLY A 210 7.22 2.35 -16.19
C GLY A 210 8.56 3.01 -15.82
N ILE A 211 8.58 3.88 -14.81
CA ILE A 211 9.75 4.65 -14.41
C ILE A 211 10.74 3.74 -13.69
N LYS A 212 11.98 3.67 -14.18
CA LYS A 212 13.07 2.92 -13.54
C LYS A 212 13.86 3.75 -12.53
N GLU A 213 13.81 5.07 -12.65
CA GLU A 213 14.50 5.99 -11.75
C GLU A 213 13.78 6.06 -10.39
N GLY A 214 14.56 6.28 -9.32
CA GLY A 214 14.01 6.45 -7.97
C GLY A 214 13.10 7.68 -7.84
N ILE A 215 12.13 7.60 -6.93
CA ILE A 215 11.10 8.63 -6.71
C ILE A 215 11.70 10.01 -6.38
N THR A 216 12.86 10.09 -5.75
CA THR A 216 13.55 11.34 -5.44
C THR A 216 13.96 12.14 -6.68
N LYS A 217 14.22 11.45 -7.80
CA LYS A 217 14.60 12.08 -9.09
C LYS A 217 13.38 12.37 -9.97
N THR A 218 12.29 11.64 -9.80
CA THR A 218 11.14 11.68 -10.70
C THR A 218 9.96 12.46 -10.14
N ARG A 219 9.86 12.61 -8.81
CA ARG A 219 8.78 13.39 -8.19
C ARG A 219 8.68 14.81 -8.75
N GLY A 220 7.46 15.28 -8.89
CA GLY A 220 7.17 16.64 -9.37
C GLY A 220 7.41 16.87 -10.86
N ARG A 221 7.85 15.85 -11.61
CA ARG A 221 7.94 15.89 -13.08
C ARG A 221 6.63 15.42 -13.69
N TRP A 222 6.24 16.04 -14.79
CA TRP A 222 5.08 15.61 -15.58
C TRP A 222 5.48 14.51 -16.56
N PHE A 223 4.62 13.51 -16.66
CA PHE A 223 4.70 12.40 -17.61
C PHE A 223 3.38 12.30 -18.36
N SER A 224 3.41 11.70 -19.54
CA SER A 224 2.22 11.30 -20.25
C SER A 224 1.77 9.90 -19.80
N PHE A 225 0.48 9.71 -19.63
CA PHE A 225 -0.13 8.42 -19.32
C PHE A 225 -1.30 8.14 -20.29
N GLN A 226 -1.30 6.93 -20.87
CA GLN A 226 -2.37 6.49 -21.76
C GLN A 226 -3.45 5.77 -20.95
N THR A 227 -4.65 6.35 -20.88
CA THR A 227 -5.79 5.74 -20.16
C THR A 227 -6.44 4.60 -20.92
N GLY A 228 -6.13 4.45 -22.22
CA GLY A 228 -6.87 3.61 -23.14
C GLY A 228 -7.93 4.38 -23.96
N LYS A 229 -8.38 5.54 -23.47
CA LYS A 229 -9.27 6.47 -24.18
C LYS A 229 -8.53 7.70 -24.71
N ARG A 230 -7.62 8.22 -23.93
CA ARG A 230 -6.85 9.44 -24.24
C ARG A 230 -5.53 9.46 -23.49
N GLU A 231 -4.68 10.39 -23.88
CA GLU A 231 -3.48 10.75 -23.13
C GLU A 231 -3.82 11.80 -22.05
N ILE A 232 -3.36 11.55 -20.84
CA ILE A 232 -3.51 12.45 -19.70
C ILE A 232 -2.15 12.78 -19.07
N ARG A 233 -2.15 13.80 -18.21
CA ARG A 233 -0.94 14.19 -17.45
C ARG A 233 -0.82 13.34 -16.20
N ALA A 234 0.38 12.85 -15.91
CA ALA A 234 0.66 12.08 -14.70
C ALA A 234 1.84 12.67 -13.94
N MET A 235 1.80 12.64 -12.60
CA MET A 235 2.87 13.14 -11.76
C MET A 235 3.16 12.16 -10.61
N PRO A 236 4.39 11.63 -10.50
CA PRO A 236 4.84 10.95 -9.30
C PRO A 236 5.17 11.96 -8.20
N THR A 237 4.80 11.63 -6.95
CA THR A 237 5.18 12.39 -5.76
C THR A 237 5.48 11.45 -4.59
N PHE A 238 6.00 11.97 -3.47
CA PHE A 238 6.27 11.13 -2.31
C PHE A 238 4.98 10.62 -1.68
N HIS A 239 5.03 9.36 -1.23
CA HIS A 239 3.93 8.77 -0.47
C HIS A 239 3.76 9.47 0.89
N PRO A 240 2.53 9.77 1.37
CA PRO A 240 2.30 10.42 2.65
C PRO A 240 2.96 9.70 3.84
N ALA A 241 2.99 8.37 3.85
CA ALA A 241 3.68 7.60 4.89
C ALA A 241 5.20 7.88 4.95
N PHE A 242 5.84 8.16 3.82
CA PHE A 242 7.24 8.60 3.79
C PHE A 242 7.41 9.99 4.41
N LEU A 243 6.47 10.90 4.18
CA LEU A 243 6.49 12.26 4.73
C LEU A 243 6.27 12.30 6.25
N LEU A 244 5.61 11.29 6.82
CA LEU A 244 5.49 11.12 8.28
C LEU A 244 6.86 10.76 8.89
N ARG A 245 7.64 9.91 8.22
CA ARG A 245 8.99 9.53 8.65
C ARG A 245 10.07 10.58 8.33
N SER A 246 9.85 11.39 7.29
CA SER A 246 10.80 12.40 6.78
C SER A 246 10.11 13.75 6.58
N PRO A 247 9.75 14.47 7.67
CA PRO A 247 8.91 15.68 7.58
C PRO A 247 9.50 16.81 6.73
N LEU A 248 10.83 16.93 6.65
CA LEU A 248 11.50 17.93 5.83
C LEU A 248 11.20 17.81 4.34
N GLN A 249 10.78 16.61 3.88
CA GLN A 249 10.43 16.36 2.48
C GLN A 249 9.05 16.94 2.10
N LYS A 250 8.22 17.34 3.07
CA LYS A 250 6.91 17.97 2.83
C LYS A 250 7.01 19.21 1.94
N ARG A 251 8.10 19.99 2.06
CA ARG A 251 8.35 21.18 1.22
C ARG A 251 8.39 20.89 -0.28
N PHE A 252 8.85 19.70 -0.66
CA PHE A 252 8.91 19.31 -2.07
C PHE A 252 7.51 18.89 -2.56
N VAL A 253 6.78 18.12 -1.75
CA VAL A 253 5.42 17.71 -2.09
C VAL A 253 4.47 18.91 -2.15
N TRP A 254 4.69 19.92 -1.32
CA TRP A 254 3.96 21.19 -1.43
C TRP A 254 4.07 21.81 -2.83
N ARG A 255 5.27 21.83 -3.41
CA ARG A 255 5.48 22.30 -4.79
C ARG A 255 4.77 21.44 -5.82
N ASP A 256 4.74 20.10 -5.61
CA ASP A 256 4.04 19.18 -6.50
C ASP A 256 2.54 19.45 -6.47
N PHE A 257 1.96 19.62 -5.29
CA PHE A 257 0.53 19.89 -5.12
C PHE A 257 0.11 21.24 -5.70
N LEU A 258 0.94 22.27 -5.58
CA LEU A 258 0.71 23.55 -6.26
C LEU A 258 0.75 23.41 -7.80
N ALA A 259 1.67 22.61 -8.33
CA ALA A 259 1.72 22.32 -9.76
C ALA A 259 0.49 21.54 -10.25
N ILE A 260 0.00 20.59 -9.46
CA ILE A 260 -1.22 19.83 -9.72
C ILE A 260 -2.42 20.78 -9.74
N LYS A 261 -2.58 21.64 -8.71
CA LYS A 261 -3.64 22.65 -8.67
C LYS A 261 -3.63 23.53 -9.92
N LYS A 262 -2.47 24.08 -10.26
CA LYS A 262 -2.31 24.90 -11.46
C LYS A 262 -2.74 24.16 -12.74
N ALA A 263 -2.43 22.87 -12.83
CA ALA A 263 -2.82 22.05 -13.98
C ALA A 263 -4.32 21.82 -14.10
N LEU A 264 -5.03 21.75 -12.95
CA LEU A 264 -6.49 21.64 -12.89
C LEU A 264 -7.18 22.96 -13.22
N ASP A 265 -6.59 24.10 -12.85
CA ASP A 265 -7.17 25.45 -13.08
C ASP A 265 -7.01 25.91 -14.54
N GLN A 266 -6.12 25.28 -15.33
CA GLN A 266 -5.84 25.66 -16.71
C GLN A 266 -6.79 25.06 -17.77
N ARG A 267 -7.87 24.36 -17.36
CA ARG A 267 -8.85 23.72 -18.27
C ARG A 267 -10.28 24.20 -18.04
#